data_936f60028fed2ad723d8bb7eec18ab0d
#
_entry.id   936f60028fed2ad723d8bb7eec18ab0d
#
_cell.length_a   1.000
_cell.length_b   1.000
_cell.length_c   1.000
_cell.angle_alpha   90.00
_cell.angle_beta   90.00
_cell.angle_gamma   90.00
#
_symmetry.space_group_name_H-M   'P 1'
#
loop_
_entity.id
_entity.type
_entity.pdbx_description
1 polymer ?
#
loop_
_entity_poly.entity_id
_entity_poly.type
_entity_poly.pdbx_seq_one_letter_code
_entity_poly.pdbx_strand_id
1 'polypeptide(L)'
;MKGPRPRRLSQGRYKELVDGVMPQPECSLDPLSRPQWMRLLALAEWTDLEARSRDLAGQPHDVLRAPETGLVMLRGRMGATGAAFNLGEATVTRCAVRLETGEEGHAYVLGRNAGHAHRAALCDALMQRPDNASSIRQDVLSPIADAIRARQQLAAGKAAATKVDFFTLVRGDV
;
A
#
# COMPACT_ATOMS: atom_id res chain seq x y z
N MET A 1 -18.10 16.97 41.16
CA MET A 1 -18.35 16.34 39.84
C MET A 1 -17.18 15.40 39.55
N LYS A 2 -17.40 14.07 39.62
CA LYS A 2 -16.38 13.06 39.32
C LYS A 2 -16.44 12.75 37.82
N GLY A 3 -15.36 12.99 37.07
CA GLY A 3 -15.24 12.65 35.67
C GLY A 3 -15.25 11.14 35.42
N PRO A 4 -15.62 10.68 34.22
CA PRO A 4 -15.70 9.25 33.90
C PRO A 4 -14.32 8.59 33.94
N ARG A 5 -14.22 7.43 34.63
CA ARG A 5 -13.01 6.63 34.68
C ARG A 5 -12.71 6.00 33.32
N PRO A 6 -11.46 5.95 32.86
CA PRO A 6 -11.11 5.27 31.63
C PRO A 6 -11.45 3.78 31.72
N ARG A 7 -12.15 3.26 30.69
CA ARG A 7 -12.46 1.84 30.56
C ARG A 7 -11.16 1.04 30.40
N ARG A 8 -10.90 0.10 31.31
CA ARG A 8 -9.84 -0.90 31.13
C ARG A 8 -10.15 -1.78 29.92
N LEU A 9 -9.23 -1.79 28.97
CA LEU A 9 -9.26 -2.73 27.85
C LEU A 9 -9.10 -4.16 28.39
N SER A 10 -9.90 -5.10 27.91
CA SER A 10 -9.82 -6.51 28.31
C SER A 10 -8.47 -7.10 27.90
N GLN A 11 -7.90 -7.99 28.73
CA GLN A 11 -6.58 -8.63 28.51
C GLN A 11 -6.44 -9.33 27.15
N GLY A 12 -7.53 -9.78 26.54
CA GLY A 12 -7.53 -10.38 25.20
C GLY A 12 -7.08 -9.41 24.10
N ARG A 13 -7.52 -8.16 24.17
CA ARG A 13 -7.17 -7.12 23.18
C ARG A 13 -5.73 -6.62 23.30
N TYR A 14 -5.14 -6.78 24.49
CA TYR A 14 -3.72 -6.46 24.73
C TYR A 14 -2.77 -7.49 24.08
N LYS A 15 -3.18 -8.75 24.06
CA LYS A 15 -2.39 -9.83 23.45
C LYS A 15 -2.32 -9.70 21.94
N GLU A 16 -3.44 -9.31 21.29
CA GLU A 16 -3.46 -9.04 19.84
C GLU A 16 -2.59 -7.83 19.44
N LEU A 17 -2.44 -6.85 20.32
CA LEU A 17 -1.57 -5.68 20.09
C LEU A 17 -0.08 -5.99 20.29
N VAL A 18 0.25 -6.97 21.11
CA VAL A 18 1.65 -7.33 21.44
C VAL A 18 2.21 -8.36 20.46
N ASP A 19 1.37 -9.21 19.87
CA ASP A 19 1.79 -10.19 18.86
C ASP A 19 2.12 -9.58 17.48
N GLY A 20 2.03 -8.25 17.35
CA GLY A 20 2.71 -7.47 16.30
C GLY A 20 2.29 -7.75 14.86
N VAL A 21 1.30 -8.60 14.64
CA VAL A 21 0.68 -8.77 13.32
C VAL A 21 -0.58 -7.93 13.31
N MET A 22 -0.45 -6.67 12.87
CA MET A 22 -1.64 -5.94 12.39
C MET A 22 -2.33 -6.86 11.39
N PRO A 23 -3.62 -7.22 11.59
CA PRO A 23 -4.36 -7.93 10.57
C PRO A 23 -4.28 -7.08 9.31
N GLN A 24 -3.52 -7.54 8.33
CA GLN A 24 -3.53 -6.94 7.00
C GLN A 24 -4.98 -7.07 6.55
N PRO A 25 -5.65 -5.99 6.10
CA PRO A 25 -6.99 -6.12 5.57
C PRO A 25 -6.92 -7.21 4.51
N GLU A 26 -7.65 -8.30 4.72
CA GLU A 26 -7.80 -9.35 3.73
C GLU A 26 -8.25 -8.65 2.45
N CYS A 27 -7.36 -8.57 1.48
CA CYS A 27 -7.64 -7.95 0.21
C CYS A 27 -8.47 -8.95 -0.59
N SER A 28 -9.74 -9.07 -0.22
CA SER A 28 -10.71 -9.65 -1.11
C SER A 28 -10.75 -8.74 -2.35
N LEU A 29 -10.44 -9.31 -3.51
CA LEU A 29 -10.36 -8.57 -4.77
C LEU A 29 -11.74 -8.19 -5.33
N ASP A 30 -12.81 -8.43 -4.58
CA ASP A 30 -14.18 -8.18 -5.05
C ASP A 30 -15.05 -7.49 -3.98
N PRO A 31 -15.53 -6.27 -4.24
CA PRO A 31 -15.06 -5.29 -5.20
C PRO A 31 -13.92 -4.42 -4.64
N LEU A 32 -12.80 -4.31 -5.37
CA LEU A 32 -11.71 -3.40 -5.00
C LEU A 32 -12.17 -1.95 -5.08
N SER A 33 -11.98 -1.20 -4.02
CA SER A 33 -12.15 0.25 -4.03
C SER A 33 -10.98 0.94 -4.75
N ARG A 34 -11.20 2.17 -5.27
CA ARG A 34 -10.15 2.92 -5.96
C ARG A 34 -8.86 3.09 -5.15
N PRO A 35 -8.87 3.43 -3.86
CA PRO A 35 -7.64 3.47 -3.06
C PRO A 35 -6.89 2.13 -3.00
N GLN A 36 -7.62 1.00 -3.01
CA GLN A 36 -7.00 -0.32 -2.94
C GLN A 36 -6.26 -0.67 -4.23
N TRP A 37 -6.87 -0.51 -5.40
CA TRP A 37 -6.13 -0.80 -6.63
C TRP A 37 -5.02 0.20 -6.92
N MET A 38 -5.18 1.49 -6.60
CA MET A 38 -4.10 2.47 -6.70
C MET A 38 -2.91 2.07 -5.81
N ARG A 39 -3.17 1.57 -4.60
CA ARG A 39 -2.12 1.04 -3.71
C ARG A 39 -1.40 -0.15 -4.32
N LEU A 40 -2.11 -1.11 -4.92
CA LEU A 40 -1.49 -2.26 -5.58
C LEU A 40 -0.60 -1.80 -6.74
N LEU A 41 -1.09 -0.93 -7.61
CA LEU A 41 -0.34 -0.37 -8.72
C LEU A 41 0.92 0.38 -8.25
N ALA A 42 0.82 1.15 -7.17
CA ALA A 42 1.96 1.90 -6.62
C ALA A 42 3.03 1.01 -5.97
N LEU A 43 2.65 -0.16 -5.42
CA LEU A 43 3.54 -1.13 -4.77
C LEU A 43 4.06 -2.23 -5.70
N ALA A 44 3.55 -2.29 -6.92
CA ALA A 44 3.99 -3.26 -7.93
C ALA A 44 5.49 -3.11 -8.24
N GLU A 45 6.15 -4.20 -8.57
CA GLU A 45 7.45 -4.11 -9.24
C GLU A 45 7.24 -3.64 -10.68
N TRP A 46 8.10 -2.74 -11.14
CA TRP A 46 7.96 -2.15 -12.48
C TRP A 46 7.93 -3.20 -13.59
N THR A 47 8.82 -4.17 -13.53
CA THR A 47 8.92 -5.26 -14.52
C THR A 47 7.63 -6.07 -14.62
N ASP A 48 6.98 -6.34 -13.49
CA ASP A 48 5.72 -7.09 -13.45
C ASP A 48 4.57 -6.25 -14.00
N LEU A 49 4.47 -4.99 -13.58
CA LEU A 49 3.42 -4.09 -14.08
C LEU A 49 3.57 -3.87 -15.58
N GLU A 50 4.79 -3.60 -16.07
CA GLU A 50 5.07 -3.39 -17.49
C GLU A 50 4.68 -4.60 -18.33
N ALA A 51 5.10 -5.79 -17.92
CA ALA A 51 4.79 -7.03 -18.64
C ALA A 51 3.29 -7.30 -18.73
N ARG A 52 2.57 -7.17 -17.61
CA ARG A 52 1.13 -7.49 -17.51
C ARG A 52 0.21 -6.45 -18.11
N SER A 53 0.67 -5.21 -18.25
CA SER A 53 -0.12 -4.11 -18.80
C SER A 53 0.35 -3.66 -20.18
N ARG A 54 1.13 -4.51 -20.86
CA ARG A 54 1.68 -4.17 -22.18
C ARG A 54 0.59 -3.82 -23.18
N ASP A 55 -0.47 -4.59 -23.22
CA ASP A 55 -1.58 -4.44 -24.17
C ASP A 55 -2.40 -3.15 -23.89
N LEU A 56 -2.32 -2.65 -22.66
CA LEU A 56 -2.98 -1.39 -22.27
C LEU A 56 -2.19 -0.15 -22.71
N ALA A 57 -0.91 -0.30 -23.08
CA ALA A 57 -0.04 0.83 -23.44
C ALA A 57 -0.52 1.64 -24.64
N GLY A 58 -1.20 0.96 -25.57
CA GLY A 58 -1.73 1.56 -26.80
C GLY A 58 -3.09 2.25 -26.64
N GLN A 59 -3.67 2.27 -25.44
CA GLN A 59 -4.97 2.92 -25.23
C GLN A 59 -4.84 4.45 -25.40
N PRO A 60 -5.70 5.09 -26.23
CA PRO A 60 -5.68 6.53 -26.44
C PRO A 60 -5.94 7.29 -25.15
N HIS A 61 -5.08 8.24 -24.82
CA HIS A 61 -5.21 9.07 -23.63
C HIS A 61 -4.39 10.37 -23.75
N ASP A 62 -4.84 11.39 -23.06
CA ASP A 62 -4.13 12.64 -22.88
C ASP A 62 -3.33 12.64 -21.58
N VAL A 63 -2.13 13.19 -21.62
CA VAL A 63 -1.30 13.35 -20.42
C VAL A 63 -1.63 14.71 -19.79
N LEU A 64 -2.42 14.70 -18.72
CA LEU A 64 -2.78 15.91 -17.96
C LEU A 64 -1.61 16.43 -17.14
N ARG A 65 -0.80 15.52 -16.60
CA ARG A 65 0.43 15.80 -15.87
C ARG A 65 1.48 14.79 -16.31
N ALA A 66 2.52 15.26 -16.96
CA ALA A 66 3.68 14.43 -17.30
C ALA A 66 4.30 13.82 -16.04
N PRO A 67 4.89 12.61 -16.12
CA PRO A 67 5.57 12.01 -14.98
C PRO A 67 6.63 12.96 -14.42
N GLU A 68 6.44 13.44 -13.21
CA GLU A 68 7.36 14.33 -12.53
C GLU A 68 7.78 13.78 -11.17
N THR A 69 9.04 13.96 -10.84
CA THR A 69 9.60 13.52 -9.55
C THR A 69 9.60 14.67 -8.55
N GLY A 70 9.13 14.41 -7.35
CA GLY A 70 9.10 15.35 -6.24
C GLY A 70 9.36 14.67 -4.91
N LEU A 71 9.24 15.43 -3.83
CA LEU A 71 9.37 14.96 -2.45
C LEU A 71 8.03 15.02 -1.75
N VAL A 72 7.76 14.04 -0.89
CA VAL A 72 6.61 14.03 0.02
C VAL A 72 7.09 13.84 1.45
N MET A 73 6.50 14.61 2.37
CA MET A 73 6.80 14.50 3.80
C MET A 73 6.22 13.21 4.36
N LEU A 74 7.08 12.42 5.04
CA LEU A 74 6.67 11.23 5.77
C LEU A 74 6.36 11.59 7.22
N ARG A 75 5.22 11.11 7.71
CA ARG A 75 4.84 11.24 9.12
C ARG A 75 4.87 9.88 9.79
N GLY A 76 5.51 9.80 10.93
CA GLY A 76 5.61 8.62 11.76
C GLY A 76 5.13 8.87 13.18
N ARG A 77 5.07 7.79 13.99
CA ARG A 77 4.82 7.84 15.44
C ARG A 77 5.91 7.06 16.15
N MET A 78 6.44 7.61 17.23
CA MET A 78 7.40 6.89 18.08
C MET A 78 6.64 5.87 18.93
N GLY A 79 7.10 4.61 18.96
CA GLY A 79 6.51 3.54 19.76
C GLY A 79 5.04 3.24 19.47
N ALA A 80 4.57 3.45 18.24
CA ALA A 80 3.20 3.21 17.77
C ALA A 80 2.09 4.07 18.44
N THR A 81 2.29 4.58 19.65
CA THR A 81 1.30 5.32 20.45
C THR A 81 1.62 6.80 20.64
N GLY A 82 2.85 7.22 20.35
CA GLY A 82 3.31 8.61 20.49
C GLY A 82 2.63 9.59 19.53
N ALA A 83 2.83 10.88 19.76
CA ALA A 83 2.38 11.93 18.83
C ALA A 83 3.02 11.76 17.46
N ALA A 84 2.26 12.09 16.40
CA ALA A 84 2.80 12.04 15.05
C ALA A 84 3.82 13.16 14.84
N PHE A 85 4.96 12.84 14.24
CA PHE A 85 6.02 13.79 13.90
C PHE A 85 6.49 13.61 12.45
N ASN A 86 7.14 14.61 11.90
CA ASN A 86 7.72 14.53 10.57
C ASN A 86 9.03 13.73 10.65
N LEU A 87 9.02 12.54 10.02
CA LEU A 87 10.16 11.61 10.04
C LEU A 87 11.25 11.99 9.03
N GLY A 88 10.84 12.55 7.90
CA GLY A 88 11.72 12.88 6.78
C GLY A 88 10.94 13.01 5.48
N GLU A 89 11.62 12.94 4.35
CA GLU A 89 11.04 13.05 3.02
C GLU A 89 11.31 11.80 2.19
N ALA A 90 10.36 11.43 1.36
CA ALA A 90 10.54 10.38 0.36
C ALA A 90 10.38 10.93 -1.05
N THR A 91 11.22 10.44 -1.95
CA THR A 91 11.08 10.73 -3.37
C THR A 91 9.88 9.97 -3.94
N VAL A 92 9.02 10.67 -4.66
CA VAL A 92 7.89 10.08 -5.38
C VAL A 92 7.84 10.59 -6.82
N THR A 93 7.38 9.75 -7.73
CA THR A 93 7.01 10.15 -9.09
C THR A 93 5.50 10.13 -9.19
N ARG A 94 4.93 11.20 -9.71
CA ARG A 94 3.49 11.36 -9.91
C ARG A 94 3.16 11.58 -11.37
N CYS A 95 2.00 11.09 -11.80
CA CYS A 95 1.48 11.26 -13.15
C CYS A 95 -0.04 11.37 -13.11
N ALA A 96 -0.63 12.05 -14.10
CA ALA A 96 -2.08 12.05 -14.32
C ALA A 96 -2.37 11.97 -15.81
N VAL A 97 -3.33 11.14 -16.18
CA VAL A 97 -3.80 10.94 -17.55
C VAL A 97 -5.31 11.02 -17.62
N ARG A 98 -5.84 11.31 -18.80
CA ARG A 98 -7.28 11.29 -19.08
C ARG A 98 -7.53 10.45 -20.33
N LEU A 99 -8.46 9.50 -20.26
CA LEU A 99 -8.91 8.76 -21.42
C LEU A 99 -9.78 9.65 -22.31
N GLU A 100 -9.89 9.31 -23.59
CA GLU A 100 -10.81 10.01 -24.52
C GLU A 100 -12.27 9.98 -24.05
N THR A 101 -12.64 8.97 -23.27
CA THR A 101 -13.96 8.80 -22.64
C THR A 101 -14.17 9.67 -21.40
N GLY A 102 -13.11 10.35 -20.92
CA GLY A 102 -13.17 11.35 -19.85
C GLY A 102 -12.68 10.90 -18.48
N GLU A 103 -12.44 9.60 -18.25
CA GLU A 103 -11.97 9.10 -16.95
C GLU A 103 -10.53 9.56 -16.70
N GLU A 104 -10.30 10.08 -15.51
CA GLU A 104 -8.99 10.55 -15.07
C GLU A 104 -8.32 9.54 -14.14
N GLY A 105 -7.09 9.16 -14.51
CA GLY A 105 -6.25 8.28 -13.72
C GLY A 105 -5.07 9.03 -13.10
N HIS A 106 -4.74 8.66 -11.87
CA HIS A 106 -3.66 9.27 -11.10
C HIS A 106 -2.73 8.21 -10.54
N ALA A 107 -1.45 8.54 -10.45
CA ALA A 107 -0.48 7.67 -9.78
C ALA A 107 0.51 8.48 -8.94
N TYR A 108 0.89 7.87 -7.81
CA TYR A 108 1.98 8.28 -6.93
C TYR A 108 2.82 7.03 -6.62
N VAL A 109 4.03 6.98 -7.11
CA VAL A 109 4.92 5.83 -6.98
C VAL A 109 6.18 6.26 -6.26
N LEU A 110 6.64 5.48 -5.28
CA LEU A 110 7.91 5.74 -4.60
C LEU A 110 9.08 5.60 -5.58
N GLY A 111 10.04 6.51 -5.48
CA GLY A 111 11.22 6.53 -6.34
C GLY A 111 11.06 7.41 -7.57
N ARG A 112 11.93 7.16 -8.58
CA ARG A 112 12.07 8.00 -9.78
C ARG A 112 11.76 7.25 -11.08
N ASN A 113 10.69 6.47 -11.09
CA ASN A 113 10.30 5.70 -12.27
C ASN A 113 9.12 6.36 -13.00
N ALA A 114 9.43 7.11 -14.06
CA ALA A 114 8.44 7.77 -14.89
C ALA A 114 7.51 6.79 -15.62
N GLY A 115 8.05 5.68 -16.13
CA GLY A 115 7.27 4.65 -16.81
C GLY A 115 6.26 3.99 -15.88
N HIS A 116 6.67 3.68 -14.65
CA HIS A 116 5.80 3.11 -13.64
C HIS A 116 4.65 4.07 -13.28
N ALA A 117 4.95 5.33 -13.00
CA ALA A 117 3.91 6.31 -12.66
C ALA A 117 2.91 6.52 -13.81
N HIS A 118 3.39 6.61 -15.05
CA HIS A 118 2.52 6.73 -16.22
C HIS A 118 1.63 5.50 -16.40
N ARG A 119 2.19 4.29 -16.33
CA ARG A 119 1.44 3.05 -16.49
C ARG A 119 0.43 2.83 -15.38
N ALA A 120 0.79 3.14 -14.14
CA ALA A 120 -0.13 3.05 -13.01
C ALA A 120 -1.29 4.05 -13.14
N ALA A 121 -1.05 5.28 -13.61
CA ALA A 121 -2.10 6.25 -13.89
C ALA A 121 -3.04 5.77 -15.00
N LEU A 122 -2.50 5.19 -16.09
CA LEU A 122 -3.32 4.63 -17.16
C LEU A 122 -4.19 3.47 -16.68
N CYS A 123 -3.65 2.55 -15.89
CA CYS A 123 -4.42 1.47 -15.28
C CYS A 123 -5.51 2.00 -14.33
N ASP A 124 -5.25 3.06 -13.55
CA ASP A 124 -6.26 3.68 -12.68
C ASP A 124 -7.41 4.29 -13.49
N ALA A 125 -7.12 4.96 -14.62
CA ALA A 125 -8.16 5.48 -15.51
C ALA A 125 -9.02 4.34 -16.10
N LEU A 126 -8.38 3.31 -16.64
CA LEU A 126 -9.05 2.17 -17.25
C LEU A 126 -9.88 1.34 -16.25
N MET A 127 -9.46 1.25 -14.99
CA MET A 127 -10.21 0.57 -13.93
C MET A 127 -11.53 1.23 -13.58
N GLN A 128 -11.74 2.49 -13.94
CA GLN A 128 -13.00 3.20 -13.73
C GLN A 128 -14.04 2.82 -14.79
N ARG A 129 -13.62 2.15 -15.87
CA ARG A 129 -14.52 1.67 -16.93
C ARG A 129 -14.96 0.24 -16.67
N PRO A 130 -16.27 -0.04 -16.60
CA PRO A 130 -16.79 -1.40 -16.39
C PRO A 130 -16.25 -2.42 -17.39
N ASP A 131 -16.10 -2.01 -18.66
CA ASP A 131 -15.65 -2.89 -19.74
C ASP A 131 -14.23 -3.43 -19.55
N ASN A 132 -13.35 -2.64 -18.93
CA ASN A 132 -11.94 -2.98 -18.74
C ASN A 132 -11.65 -3.47 -17.30
N ALA A 133 -12.49 -3.10 -16.34
CA ALA A 133 -12.22 -3.33 -14.91
C ALA A 133 -12.04 -4.82 -14.57
N SER A 134 -12.83 -5.71 -15.19
CA SER A 134 -12.78 -7.15 -14.91
C SER A 134 -11.47 -7.76 -15.41
N SER A 135 -11.06 -7.49 -16.65
CA SER A 135 -9.82 -8.02 -17.22
C SER A 135 -8.58 -7.46 -16.50
N ILE A 136 -8.53 -6.15 -16.27
CA ILE A 136 -7.40 -5.52 -15.54
C ILE A 136 -7.29 -6.08 -14.12
N ARG A 137 -8.42 -6.32 -13.44
CA ARG A 137 -8.43 -6.93 -12.11
C ARG A 137 -7.83 -8.32 -12.14
N GLN A 138 -8.22 -9.14 -13.09
CA GLN A 138 -7.79 -10.54 -13.20
C GLN A 138 -6.37 -10.67 -13.73
N ASP A 139 -6.00 -9.95 -14.79
CA ASP A 139 -4.76 -10.15 -15.52
C ASP A 139 -3.60 -9.31 -14.96
N VAL A 140 -3.91 -8.15 -14.34
CA VAL A 140 -2.90 -7.23 -13.81
C VAL A 140 -2.91 -7.22 -12.29
N LEU A 141 -4.04 -6.87 -11.65
CA LEU A 141 -4.05 -6.58 -10.21
C LEU A 141 -3.95 -7.84 -9.35
N SER A 142 -4.61 -8.94 -9.72
CA SER A 142 -4.58 -10.18 -8.95
C SER A 142 -3.16 -10.76 -8.84
N PRO A 143 -2.42 -10.96 -9.93
CA PRO A 143 -1.06 -11.45 -9.85
C PRO A 143 -0.10 -10.50 -9.11
N ILE A 144 -0.29 -9.18 -9.25
CA ILE A 144 0.49 -8.18 -8.50
C ILE A 144 0.19 -8.29 -7.00
N ALA A 145 -1.07 -8.46 -6.62
CA ALA A 145 -1.45 -8.64 -5.21
C ALA A 145 -0.81 -9.90 -4.61
N ASP A 146 -0.77 -11.00 -5.38
CA ASP A 146 -0.13 -12.24 -4.96
C ASP A 146 1.38 -12.06 -4.77
N ALA A 147 2.05 -11.39 -5.71
CA ALA A 147 3.47 -11.09 -5.61
C ALA A 147 3.79 -10.20 -4.40
N ILE A 148 2.97 -9.19 -4.14
CA ILE A 148 3.12 -8.33 -2.95
C ILE A 148 2.95 -9.14 -1.68
N ARG A 149 1.92 -10.01 -1.59
CA ARG A 149 1.68 -10.89 -0.44
C ARG A 149 2.85 -11.83 -0.18
N ALA A 150 3.35 -12.48 -1.22
CA ALA A 150 4.51 -13.38 -1.12
C ALA A 150 5.75 -12.66 -0.59
N ARG A 151 6.03 -11.43 -1.09
CA ARG A 151 7.14 -10.60 -0.62
C ARG A 151 6.98 -10.20 0.84
N GLN A 152 5.77 -9.84 1.26
CA GLN A 152 5.47 -9.49 2.66
C GLN A 152 5.62 -10.69 3.60
N GLN A 153 5.14 -11.87 3.20
CA GLN A 153 5.30 -13.10 3.97
C GLN A 153 6.76 -13.48 4.14
N LEU A 154 7.55 -13.38 3.07
CA LEU A 154 8.99 -13.62 3.14
C LEU A 154 9.70 -12.65 4.10
N ALA A 155 9.36 -11.37 4.03
CA ALA A 155 9.91 -10.36 4.94
C ALA A 155 9.50 -10.61 6.40
N ALA A 156 8.23 -10.95 6.65
CA ALA A 156 7.74 -11.30 7.97
C ALA A 156 8.42 -12.56 8.52
N GLY A 157 8.63 -13.58 7.70
CA GLY A 157 9.36 -14.79 8.09
C GLY A 157 10.81 -14.51 8.48
N LYS A 158 11.51 -13.65 7.71
CA LYS A 158 12.88 -13.22 8.05
C LYS A 158 12.92 -12.43 9.37
N ALA A 159 11.95 -11.54 9.59
CA ALA A 159 11.86 -10.78 10.84
C ALA A 159 11.54 -11.68 12.04
N ALA A 160 10.65 -12.66 11.87
CA ALA A 160 10.32 -13.64 12.93
C ALA A 160 11.53 -14.52 13.30
N ALA A 161 12.35 -14.90 12.34
CA ALA A 161 13.56 -15.71 12.57
C ALA A 161 14.63 -14.98 13.42
N THR A 162 14.60 -13.63 13.44
CA THR A 162 15.54 -12.81 14.22
C THR A 162 14.93 -12.25 15.51
N LYS A 163 13.67 -12.60 15.82
CA LYS A 163 13.01 -12.16 17.05
C LYS A 163 13.68 -12.82 18.26
N VAL A 164 14.17 -12.00 19.18
CA VAL A 164 14.72 -12.45 20.46
C VAL A 164 13.65 -12.30 21.53
N ASP A 165 13.30 -13.40 22.19
CA ASP A 165 12.40 -13.35 23.34
C ASP A 165 13.24 -13.16 24.62
N PHE A 166 13.12 -12.01 25.24
CA PHE A 166 13.75 -11.72 26.52
C PHE A 166 12.85 -12.23 27.65
N PHE A 167 13.25 -13.32 28.29
CA PHE A 167 12.62 -13.76 29.53
C PHE A 167 13.17 -12.93 30.69
N THR A 168 12.37 -12.05 31.26
CA THR A 168 12.68 -11.43 32.56
C THR A 168 12.40 -12.44 33.65
N LEU A 169 13.44 -13.04 34.21
CA LEU A 169 13.33 -13.79 35.47
C LEU A 169 12.98 -12.79 36.56
N VAL A 170 11.75 -12.89 37.12
CA VAL A 170 11.39 -12.17 38.31
C VAL A 170 12.29 -12.72 39.42
N ARG A 171 13.25 -11.89 39.89
CA ARG A 171 14.09 -12.21 41.04
C ARG A 171 13.14 -12.27 42.23
N GLY A 172 12.92 -13.46 42.78
CA GLY A 172 12.09 -13.65 43.98
C GLY A 172 12.70 -12.82 45.13
N ASP A 173 11.83 -12.05 45.77
CA ASP A 173 12.16 -11.41 47.04
C ASP A 173 12.47 -12.51 48.06
N VAL A 174 13.68 -12.44 48.64
CA VAL A 174 14.12 -13.24 49.79
C VAL A 174 13.73 -12.51 51.06
#